data_3456f648165f7cc9170279ee90b2739b
#
_entry.id   3456f648165f7cc9170279ee90b2739b
#
_cell.length_a   1.000
_cell.length_b   1.000
_cell.length_c   1.000
_cell.angle_alpha   90.00
_cell.angle_beta   90.00
_cell.angle_gamma   90.00
#
_symmetry.space_group_name_H-M   'P 1'
#
loop_
_entity.id
_entity.type
_entity.pdbx_description
1 polymer ?
#
loop_
_entity_poly.entity_id
_entity_poly.type
_entity_poly.pdbx_seq_one_letter_code
_entity_poly.pdbx_strand_id
1 'polypeptide(L)'
;MAYSNNVFINCPFDDDYYPLLKPIIFTVIYCGLNPKISETKDGDNIRIRQIQELIETSKYSIHDISRIETIPPRFNTPLELGMDLGCKRYSKKDKKCLILEKELYRFKEVMSDISGQDISNHNNDPVLIVKAIRNWIYKIRSTNKKPVSFNTIWDLYNEFVSDFDKDMRAENLNPNKMWEIPFSELIDLTANWIKAKKKIKK
;
A
#
# COMPACT_ATOMS: atom_id res chain seq x y z
N MET A 1 17.97 1.34 -1.62
CA MET A 1 17.09 1.05 -2.76
C MET A 1 16.72 2.35 -3.45
N ALA A 2 16.61 2.36 -4.77
CA ALA A 2 16.47 3.60 -5.52
C ALA A 2 15.07 4.23 -5.36
N TYR A 3 15.00 5.57 -5.22
CA TYR A 3 13.79 6.41 -5.26
C TYR A 3 12.76 5.92 -6.28
N SER A 4 13.22 5.54 -7.49
CA SER A 4 12.41 5.14 -8.64
C SER A 4 11.50 3.91 -8.41
N ASN A 5 11.73 3.11 -7.37
CA ASN A 5 10.98 1.88 -7.10
C ASN A 5 10.22 1.92 -5.77
N ASN A 6 10.39 2.98 -4.97
CA ASN A 6 9.72 3.08 -3.68
C ASN A 6 8.27 3.54 -3.85
N VAL A 7 7.38 2.93 -3.06
CA VAL A 7 5.95 3.27 -2.95
C VAL A 7 5.66 3.60 -1.49
N PHE A 8 5.42 4.85 -1.17
CA PHE A 8 4.92 5.24 0.15
C PHE A 8 3.47 4.81 0.28
N ILE A 9 3.15 4.03 1.32
CA ILE A 9 1.80 3.57 1.63
C ILE A 9 1.31 4.30 2.87
N ASN A 10 0.29 5.12 2.69
CA ASN A 10 -0.40 5.86 3.72
C ASN A 10 -1.85 5.37 3.79
N CYS A 11 -2.17 4.68 4.86
CA CYS A 11 -3.49 4.09 5.08
C CYS A 11 -3.75 3.97 6.59
N PRO A 12 -4.98 3.62 7.00
CA PRO A 12 -5.24 3.27 8.39
C PRO A 12 -4.40 2.08 8.87
N PHE A 13 -3.95 2.15 10.13
CA PHE A 13 -3.20 1.08 10.80
C PHE A 13 -4.01 0.60 11.99
N ASP A 14 -5.07 -0.14 11.72
CA ASP A 14 -5.93 -0.75 12.72
C ASP A 14 -6.40 -2.13 12.24
N ASP A 15 -6.89 -2.94 13.18
CA ASP A 15 -7.27 -4.34 12.93
C ASP A 15 -8.29 -4.48 11.80
N ASP A 16 -9.23 -3.55 11.70
CA ASP A 16 -10.26 -3.55 10.66
C ASP A 16 -9.70 -3.25 9.26
N TYR A 17 -8.55 -2.57 9.18
CA TYR A 17 -7.93 -2.23 7.90
C TYR A 17 -6.88 -3.25 7.45
N TYR A 18 -6.32 -4.06 8.34
CA TYR A 18 -5.31 -5.08 7.97
C TYR A 18 -5.72 -6.00 6.81
N PRO A 19 -6.99 -6.44 6.70
CA PRO A 19 -7.44 -7.24 5.55
C PRO A 19 -7.25 -6.53 4.19
N LEU A 20 -7.21 -5.20 4.19
CA LEU A 20 -6.97 -4.38 3.00
C LEU A 20 -5.48 -4.05 2.82
N LEU A 21 -4.75 -3.81 3.92
CA LEU A 21 -3.33 -3.45 3.88
C LEU A 21 -2.44 -4.59 3.35
N LYS A 22 -2.67 -5.81 3.79
CA LYS A 22 -1.88 -6.98 3.36
C LYS A 22 -1.86 -7.17 1.84
N PRO A 23 -3.00 -7.20 1.12
CA PRO A 23 -3.01 -7.31 -0.34
C PRO A 23 -2.43 -6.07 -1.03
N ILE A 24 -2.46 -4.87 -0.41
CA ILE A 24 -1.73 -3.69 -0.92
C ILE A 24 -0.23 -3.99 -0.96
N ILE A 25 0.36 -4.41 0.17
CA ILE A 25 1.79 -4.74 0.29
C ILE A 25 2.16 -5.83 -0.71
N PHE A 26 1.39 -6.93 -0.74
CA PHE A 26 1.64 -8.04 -1.64
C PHE A 26 1.64 -7.61 -3.11
N THR A 27 0.64 -6.83 -3.53
CA THR A 27 0.49 -6.38 -4.93
C THR A 27 1.64 -5.47 -5.34
N VAL A 28 2.05 -4.53 -4.47
CA VAL A 28 3.17 -3.64 -4.71
C VAL A 28 4.47 -4.43 -4.93
N ILE A 29 4.76 -5.41 -4.05
CA ILE A 29 5.96 -6.26 -4.16
C ILE A 29 5.88 -7.16 -5.40
N TYR A 30 4.72 -7.77 -5.66
CA TYR A 30 4.53 -8.62 -6.82
C TYR A 30 4.77 -7.89 -8.14
N CYS A 31 4.38 -6.62 -8.21
CA CYS A 31 4.63 -5.72 -9.33
C CYS A 31 6.09 -5.20 -9.40
N GLY A 32 6.97 -5.64 -8.51
CA GLY A 32 8.40 -5.29 -8.51
C GLY A 32 8.71 -3.90 -7.97
N LEU A 33 7.88 -3.42 -7.05
CA LEU A 33 8.08 -2.17 -6.33
C LEU A 33 8.34 -2.43 -4.84
N ASN A 34 8.87 -1.42 -4.13
CA ASN A 34 9.26 -1.50 -2.73
C ASN A 34 8.27 -0.71 -1.88
N PRO A 35 7.39 -1.35 -1.10
CA PRO A 35 6.52 -0.66 -0.18
C PRO A 35 7.34 0.02 0.92
N LYS A 36 6.93 1.24 1.29
CA LYS A 36 7.47 2.04 2.38
C LYS A 36 6.32 2.46 3.27
N ILE A 37 6.37 2.05 4.53
CA ILE A 37 5.32 2.30 5.52
C ILE A 37 5.98 2.97 6.72
N SER A 38 5.31 3.97 7.31
CA SER A 38 5.78 4.60 8.53
C SER A 38 5.45 3.69 9.72
N GLU A 39 6.47 2.98 10.22
CA GLU A 39 6.41 2.32 11.53
C GLU A 39 6.78 3.31 12.61
N THR A 40 6.13 3.22 13.77
CA THR A 40 6.55 3.95 14.95
C THR A 40 7.86 3.33 15.44
N LYS A 41 8.99 3.90 15.06
CA LYS A 41 10.29 3.55 15.65
C LYS A 41 10.47 4.41 16.89
N ASP A 42 11.10 3.80 17.91
CA ASP A 42 11.34 4.39 19.22
C ASP A 42 11.74 5.89 19.20
N GLY A 43 11.07 6.62 19.99
CA GLY A 43 11.39 7.74 20.88
C GLY A 43 11.97 9.05 20.30
N ASP A 44 12.88 9.06 19.35
CA ASP A 44 13.67 10.25 19.05
C ASP A 44 13.33 11.03 17.77
N ASN A 45 12.54 10.47 16.87
CA ASN A 45 12.12 11.17 15.65
C ASN A 45 10.63 11.54 15.68
N ILE A 46 10.34 12.82 15.54
CA ILE A 46 9.00 13.32 15.36
C ILE A 46 8.39 12.61 14.14
N ARG A 47 7.31 11.83 14.34
CA ARG A 47 6.64 11.01 13.31
C ARG A 47 6.43 11.76 11.98
N ILE A 48 6.10 13.04 12.03
CA ILE A 48 5.89 13.85 10.83
C ILE A 48 7.14 13.96 9.97
N ARG A 49 8.35 14.00 10.57
CA ARG A 49 9.61 14.04 9.83
C ARG A 49 9.89 12.72 9.11
N GLN A 50 9.61 11.59 9.76
CA GLN A 50 9.74 10.26 9.12
C GLN A 50 8.81 10.14 7.92
N ILE A 51 7.58 10.63 8.03
CA ILE A 51 6.61 10.65 6.93
C ILE A 51 7.10 11.54 5.79
N GLN A 52 7.61 12.73 6.09
CA GLN A 52 8.21 13.63 5.08
C GLN A 52 9.36 12.95 4.33
N GLU A 53 10.25 12.28 5.05
CA GLU A 53 11.37 11.55 4.45
C GLU A 53 10.88 10.41 3.54
N LEU A 54 9.87 9.62 3.97
CA LEU A 54 9.28 8.58 3.16
C LEU A 54 8.63 9.13 1.89
N ILE A 55 7.93 10.27 1.99
CA ILE A 55 7.35 10.98 0.85
C ILE A 55 8.45 11.42 -0.12
N GLU A 56 9.51 12.06 0.38
CA GLU A 56 10.61 12.59 -0.43
C GLU A 56 11.42 11.50 -1.13
N THR A 57 11.56 10.34 -0.50
CA THR A 57 12.36 9.20 -0.98
C THR A 57 11.55 8.19 -1.80
N SER A 58 10.26 8.45 -2.02
CA SER A 58 9.37 7.59 -2.82
C SER A 58 8.89 8.28 -4.08
N LYS A 59 9.08 7.62 -5.24
CA LYS A 59 8.53 8.08 -6.53
C LYS A 59 7.02 7.89 -6.61
N TYR A 60 6.53 6.83 -5.98
CA TYR A 60 5.13 6.41 -5.99
C TYR A 60 4.53 6.52 -4.61
N SER A 61 3.23 6.77 -4.55
CA SER A 61 2.48 6.74 -3.29
C SER A 61 1.07 6.18 -3.49
N ILE A 62 0.57 5.55 -2.44
CA ILE A 62 -0.80 5.07 -2.33
C ILE A 62 -1.35 5.64 -1.03
N HIS A 63 -2.43 6.44 -1.11
CA HIS A 63 -3.10 7.03 0.04
C HIS A 63 -4.53 6.54 0.10
N ASP A 64 -4.93 5.91 1.22
CA ASP A 64 -6.31 5.52 1.45
C ASP A 64 -6.99 6.50 2.41
N ILE A 65 -7.94 7.25 1.88
CA ILE A 65 -8.68 8.28 2.61
C ILE A 65 -10.03 7.81 3.16
N SER A 66 -10.27 6.51 3.20
CA SER A 66 -11.58 5.91 3.54
C SER A 66 -12.06 6.19 4.97
N ARG A 67 -11.19 6.60 5.89
CA ARG A 67 -11.47 6.73 7.34
C ARG A 67 -11.68 8.17 7.80
N ILE A 68 -12.04 9.09 6.91
CA ILE A 68 -12.28 10.50 7.28
C ILE A 68 -13.48 10.63 8.22
N GLU A 69 -14.49 9.77 8.08
CA GLU A 69 -15.74 9.82 8.85
C GLU A 69 -15.77 8.96 10.13
N THR A 70 -14.64 8.43 10.57
CA THR A 70 -14.58 7.68 11.83
C THR A 70 -14.81 8.62 13.03
N ILE A 71 -15.27 8.07 14.16
CA ILE A 71 -15.41 8.82 15.41
C ILE A 71 -14.30 8.35 16.38
N PRO A 72 -13.32 9.21 16.70
CA PRO A 72 -13.06 10.54 16.13
C PRO A 72 -12.57 10.50 14.68
N PRO A 73 -12.76 11.58 13.89
CA PRO A 73 -12.29 11.66 12.51
C PRO A 73 -10.76 11.51 12.43
N ARG A 74 -10.26 10.81 11.39
CA ARG A 74 -8.82 10.59 11.20
C ARG A 74 -8.29 11.47 10.07
N PHE A 75 -7.70 12.60 10.44
CA PHE A 75 -7.16 13.59 9.49
C PHE A 75 -5.72 13.33 9.06
N ASN A 76 -5.03 12.35 9.67
CA ASN A 76 -3.62 12.08 9.34
C ASN A 76 -3.43 11.70 7.87
N THR A 77 -4.25 10.78 7.34
CA THR A 77 -4.13 10.35 5.94
C THR A 77 -4.35 11.50 4.96
N PRO A 78 -5.39 12.34 5.09
CA PRO A 78 -5.55 13.56 4.29
C PRO A 78 -4.39 14.55 4.41
N LEU A 79 -3.86 14.77 5.62
CA LEU A 79 -2.70 15.64 5.84
C LEU A 79 -1.47 15.12 5.07
N GLU A 80 -1.16 13.84 5.20
CA GLU A 80 -0.02 13.20 4.54
C GLU A 80 -0.19 13.18 3.01
N LEU A 81 -1.42 13.00 2.50
CA LEU A 81 -1.74 13.17 1.08
C LEU A 81 -1.44 14.60 0.62
N GLY A 82 -1.87 15.61 1.39
CA GLY A 82 -1.59 17.03 1.09
C GLY A 82 -0.09 17.32 1.03
N MET A 83 0.68 16.75 1.97
CA MET A 83 2.16 16.86 1.97
C MET A 83 2.79 16.22 0.73
N ASP A 84 2.30 15.06 0.30
CA ASP A 84 2.82 14.36 -0.88
C ASP A 84 2.48 15.11 -2.19
N LEU A 85 1.28 15.63 -2.32
CA LEU A 85 0.89 16.49 -3.45
C LEU A 85 1.71 17.78 -3.47
N GLY A 86 1.97 18.39 -2.31
CA GLY A 86 2.88 19.52 -2.16
C GLY A 86 4.31 19.17 -2.58
N CYS A 87 4.84 18.05 -2.10
CA CYS A 87 6.15 17.55 -2.50
C CYS A 87 6.23 17.36 -4.03
N LYS A 88 5.25 16.72 -4.64
CA LYS A 88 5.15 16.56 -6.10
C LYS A 88 5.20 17.90 -6.83
N ARG A 89 4.47 18.90 -6.35
CA ARG A 89 4.36 20.21 -6.98
C ARG A 89 5.65 21.03 -6.88
N TYR A 90 6.25 21.09 -5.68
CA TYR A 90 7.34 22.02 -5.38
C TYR A 90 8.74 21.42 -5.56
N SER A 91 8.92 20.12 -5.38
CA SER A 91 10.23 19.47 -5.58
C SER A 91 10.58 19.21 -7.05
N LYS A 92 9.64 19.43 -7.99
CA LYS A 92 9.77 19.10 -9.41
C LYS A 92 10.08 17.62 -9.70
N LYS A 93 9.91 16.73 -8.71
CA LYS A 93 10.09 15.29 -8.87
C LYS A 93 8.92 14.68 -9.65
N ASP A 94 9.21 13.71 -10.54
CA ASP A 94 8.17 12.93 -11.24
C ASP A 94 7.53 11.94 -10.27
N LYS A 95 6.63 12.43 -9.41
CA LYS A 95 5.86 11.61 -8.47
C LYS A 95 4.51 11.23 -9.06
N LYS A 96 4.07 10.00 -8.77
CA LYS A 96 2.74 9.48 -9.13
C LYS A 96 2.03 9.01 -7.87
N CYS A 97 0.80 9.45 -7.70
CA CYS A 97 -0.02 9.18 -6.53
C CYS A 97 -1.30 8.47 -6.96
N LEU A 98 -1.65 7.38 -6.28
CA LEU A 98 -2.95 6.73 -6.31
C LEU A 98 -3.68 7.06 -5.02
N ILE A 99 -4.92 7.50 -5.13
CA ILE A 99 -5.79 7.71 -3.99
C ILE A 99 -6.83 6.58 -3.98
N LEU A 100 -6.93 5.90 -2.84
CA LEU A 100 -7.95 4.90 -2.57
C LEU A 100 -9.04 5.51 -1.70
N GLU A 101 -10.28 5.13 -1.98
CA GLU A 101 -11.46 5.56 -1.25
C GLU A 101 -12.43 4.39 -1.13
N LYS A 102 -13.09 4.28 0.01
CA LYS A 102 -14.12 3.25 0.22
C LYS A 102 -15.29 3.44 -0.74
N GLU A 103 -15.83 4.64 -0.83
CA GLU A 103 -17.06 4.94 -1.54
C GLU A 103 -16.81 5.75 -2.82
N LEU A 104 -17.61 5.46 -3.85
CA LEU A 104 -17.50 6.16 -5.11
C LEU A 104 -17.94 7.63 -4.96
N TYR A 105 -17.06 8.55 -5.37
CA TYR A 105 -17.30 10.00 -5.36
C TYR A 105 -17.43 10.69 -3.99
N ARG A 106 -17.33 9.99 -2.85
CA ARG A 106 -17.39 10.62 -1.52
C ARG A 106 -16.37 11.74 -1.35
N PHE A 107 -15.18 11.60 -1.97
CA PHE A 107 -14.16 12.66 -1.93
C PHE A 107 -14.66 14.02 -2.45
N LYS A 108 -15.68 14.06 -3.32
CA LYS A 108 -16.26 15.31 -3.82
C LYS A 108 -16.96 16.13 -2.72
N GLU A 109 -17.46 15.45 -1.70
CA GLU A 109 -18.15 16.07 -0.56
C GLU A 109 -17.15 16.52 0.50
N VAL A 110 -16.07 15.77 0.73
CA VAL A 110 -15.15 15.99 1.85
C VAL A 110 -13.80 16.59 1.44
N MET A 111 -13.39 16.42 0.19
CA MET A 111 -12.10 16.85 -0.36
C MET A 111 -12.20 17.19 -1.85
N SER A 112 -13.13 18.04 -2.24
CA SER A 112 -13.46 18.36 -3.65
C SER A 112 -12.23 18.80 -4.48
N ASP A 113 -11.25 19.47 -3.85
CA ASP A 113 -10.07 20.02 -4.51
C ASP A 113 -9.10 18.96 -5.06
N ILE A 114 -9.23 17.68 -4.61
CA ILE A 114 -8.44 16.59 -5.19
C ILE A 114 -9.06 16.00 -6.46
N SER A 115 -10.16 16.56 -6.95
CA SER A 115 -10.77 16.16 -8.23
C SER A 115 -9.75 16.25 -9.36
N GLY A 116 -9.70 15.19 -10.20
CA GLY A 116 -8.69 15.09 -11.27
C GLY A 116 -7.42 14.30 -10.91
N GLN A 117 -7.27 13.87 -9.66
CA GLN A 117 -6.25 12.89 -9.29
C GLN A 117 -6.68 11.46 -9.69
N ASP A 118 -5.73 10.49 -9.69
CA ASP A 118 -6.03 9.08 -9.89
C ASP A 118 -6.72 8.53 -8.61
N ILE A 119 -8.05 8.57 -8.57
CA ILE A 119 -8.86 8.10 -7.44
C ILE A 119 -9.59 6.81 -7.83
N SER A 120 -9.49 5.78 -6.98
CA SER A 120 -10.16 4.50 -7.17
C SER A 120 -10.92 4.09 -5.91
N ASN A 121 -12.17 3.66 -6.08
CA ASN A 121 -12.95 3.13 -4.96
C ASN A 121 -12.77 1.62 -4.82
N HIS A 122 -12.93 1.12 -3.58
CA HIS A 122 -12.73 -0.30 -3.26
C HIS A 122 -13.85 -0.95 -2.44
N ASN A 123 -14.83 -0.23 -1.93
CA ASN A 123 -15.97 -0.75 -1.16
C ASN A 123 -15.57 -1.70 0.00
N ASN A 124 -14.40 -1.52 0.61
CA ASN A 124 -13.78 -2.45 1.55
C ASN A 124 -13.54 -3.86 0.97
N ASP A 125 -13.48 -4.01 -0.34
CA ASP A 125 -13.19 -5.28 -1.03
C ASP A 125 -11.69 -5.35 -1.38
N PRO A 126 -10.94 -6.29 -0.78
CA PRO A 126 -9.52 -6.45 -1.06
C PRO A 126 -9.21 -6.83 -2.52
N VAL A 127 -10.14 -7.48 -3.23
CA VAL A 127 -9.99 -7.81 -4.66
C VAL A 127 -9.99 -6.53 -5.49
N LEU A 128 -10.88 -5.59 -5.16
CA LEU A 128 -10.95 -4.29 -5.85
C LEU A 128 -9.70 -3.46 -5.58
N ILE A 129 -9.12 -3.54 -4.38
CA ILE A 129 -7.81 -2.91 -4.06
C ILE A 129 -6.69 -3.49 -4.93
N VAL A 130 -6.57 -4.81 -5.01
CA VAL A 130 -5.57 -5.47 -5.87
C VAL A 130 -5.73 -5.03 -7.32
N LYS A 131 -6.98 -5.00 -7.82
CA LYS A 131 -7.31 -4.55 -9.18
C LYS A 131 -6.89 -3.09 -9.41
N ALA A 132 -7.26 -2.19 -8.49
CA ALA A 132 -6.94 -0.76 -8.59
C ALA A 132 -5.42 -0.52 -8.64
N ILE A 133 -4.67 -1.09 -7.68
CA ILE A 133 -3.23 -0.92 -7.56
C ILE A 133 -2.51 -1.53 -8.78
N ARG A 134 -2.86 -2.76 -9.16
CA ARG A 134 -2.27 -3.42 -10.31
C ARG A 134 -2.48 -2.61 -11.59
N ASN A 135 -3.70 -2.13 -11.84
CA ASN A 135 -4.02 -1.37 -13.04
C ASN A 135 -3.30 -0.02 -13.05
N TRP A 136 -3.24 0.66 -11.92
CA TRP A 136 -2.51 1.91 -11.77
C TRP A 136 -1.01 1.73 -12.01
N ILE A 137 -0.36 0.73 -11.38
CA ILE A 137 1.06 0.44 -11.60
C ILE A 137 1.34 0.14 -13.07
N TYR A 138 0.47 -0.61 -13.74
CA TYR A 138 0.62 -0.89 -15.16
C TYR A 138 0.55 0.38 -16.02
N LYS A 139 -0.41 1.27 -15.72
CA LYS A 139 -0.58 2.56 -16.41
C LYS A 139 0.65 3.45 -16.29
N ILE A 140 1.25 3.54 -15.07
CA ILE A 140 2.35 4.48 -14.80
C ILE A 140 3.74 3.97 -15.17
N ARG A 141 3.92 2.66 -15.37
CA ARG A 141 5.26 2.06 -15.62
C ARG A 141 5.54 1.72 -17.07
N SER A 142 4.60 1.82 -17.98
CA SER A 142 4.78 1.56 -19.43
C SER A 142 5.76 0.39 -19.70
N THR A 143 5.37 -0.84 -19.36
CA THR A 143 6.23 -2.01 -19.57
C THR A 143 5.84 -2.73 -20.85
N ASN A 144 6.81 -3.15 -21.65
CA ASN A 144 6.59 -4.00 -22.84
C ASN A 144 6.21 -5.47 -22.48
N LYS A 145 6.14 -5.80 -21.19
CA LYS A 145 5.77 -7.14 -20.71
C LYS A 145 4.27 -7.25 -20.62
N LYS A 146 3.73 -8.40 -21.08
CA LYS A 146 2.32 -8.73 -20.88
C LYS A 146 1.97 -8.64 -19.39
N PRO A 147 0.99 -7.85 -19.01
CA PRO A 147 0.65 -7.67 -17.60
C PRO A 147 0.00 -8.93 -17.05
N VAL A 148 0.37 -9.30 -15.83
CA VAL A 148 -0.33 -10.35 -15.08
C VAL A 148 -1.71 -9.84 -14.69
N SER A 149 -2.74 -10.69 -14.76
CA SER A 149 -4.10 -10.29 -14.37
C SER A 149 -4.20 -10.03 -12.87
N PHE A 150 -5.13 -9.19 -12.45
CA PHE A 150 -5.37 -8.98 -11.02
C PHE A 150 -5.91 -10.23 -10.32
N ASN A 151 -6.68 -11.07 -11.01
CA ASN A 151 -7.13 -12.37 -10.48
C ASN A 151 -5.94 -13.26 -10.15
N THR A 152 -4.96 -13.38 -11.04
CA THR A 152 -3.73 -14.14 -10.77
C THR A 152 -2.96 -13.61 -9.56
N ILE A 153 -2.91 -12.29 -9.37
CA ILE A 153 -2.27 -11.69 -8.19
C ILE A 153 -3.07 -12.03 -6.93
N TRP A 154 -4.39 -11.97 -7.01
CA TRP A 154 -5.28 -12.32 -5.90
C TRP A 154 -5.16 -13.80 -5.51
N ASP A 155 -5.14 -14.71 -6.49
CA ASP A 155 -4.96 -16.15 -6.24
C ASP A 155 -3.61 -16.43 -5.56
N LEU A 156 -2.54 -15.80 -6.01
CA LEU A 156 -1.21 -15.91 -5.40
C LEU A 156 -1.14 -15.28 -4.01
N TYR A 157 -1.88 -14.20 -3.76
CA TYR A 157 -2.01 -13.64 -2.42
C TYR A 157 -2.70 -14.61 -1.46
N ASN A 158 -3.77 -15.28 -1.90
CA ASN A 158 -4.45 -16.29 -1.08
C ASN A 158 -3.56 -17.51 -0.80
N GLU A 159 -2.76 -17.95 -1.77
CA GLU A 159 -1.73 -18.97 -1.54
C GLU A 159 -0.72 -18.50 -0.49
N PHE A 160 -0.22 -17.28 -0.59
CA PHE A 160 0.72 -16.70 0.37
C PHE A 160 0.14 -16.70 1.78
N VAL A 161 -1.10 -16.22 1.95
CA VAL A 161 -1.77 -16.21 3.27
C VAL A 161 -1.91 -17.62 3.81
N SER A 162 -2.32 -18.60 3.00
CA SER A 162 -2.44 -19.99 3.42
C SER A 162 -1.11 -20.61 3.85
N ASP A 163 -0.03 -20.35 3.12
CA ASP A 163 1.30 -20.85 3.47
C ASP A 163 1.82 -20.17 4.74
N PHE A 164 1.66 -18.85 4.85
CA PHE A 164 2.02 -18.07 6.03
C PHE A 164 1.27 -18.53 7.29
N ASP A 165 -0.02 -18.79 7.20
CA ASP A 165 -0.82 -19.30 8.32
C ASP A 165 -0.34 -20.67 8.82
N LYS A 166 0.13 -21.54 7.91
CA LYS A 166 0.71 -22.85 8.27
C LYS A 166 2.03 -22.67 9.01
N ASP A 167 2.90 -21.79 8.51
CA ASP A 167 4.20 -21.53 9.13
C ASP A 167 4.04 -20.94 10.53
N MET A 168 3.15 -19.94 10.69
CA MET A 168 2.84 -19.36 11.99
C MET A 168 2.33 -20.40 13.00
N ARG A 169 1.43 -21.29 12.58
CA ARG A 169 0.92 -22.36 13.44
C ARG A 169 1.99 -23.39 13.80
N ALA A 170 2.91 -23.69 12.89
CA ALA A 170 4.03 -24.60 13.15
C ALA A 170 4.97 -24.05 14.23
N GLU A 171 5.08 -22.72 14.34
CA GLU A 171 5.84 -22.00 15.36
C GLU A 171 5.03 -21.70 16.64
N ASN A 172 3.81 -22.24 16.76
CA ASN A 172 2.86 -21.96 17.86
C ASN A 172 2.45 -20.47 17.97
N LEU A 173 2.54 -19.73 16.87
CA LEU A 173 2.08 -18.36 16.77
C LEU A 173 0.62 -18.30 16.29
N ASN A 174 -0.08 -17.22 16.63
CA ASN A 174 -1.47 -17.02 16.22
C ASN A 174 -1.51 -16.30 14.85
N PRO A 175 -1.97 -16.94 13.74
CA PRO A 175 -2.04 -16.30 12.43
C PRO A 175 -2.93 -15.04 12.39
N ASN A 176 -3.90 -14.93 13.31
CA ASN A 176 -4.75 -13.75 13.42
C ASN A 176 -4.03 -12.55 14.04
N LYS A 177 -2.83 -12.73 14.58
CA LYS A 177 -1.98 -11.71 15.19
C LYS A 177 -0.82 -11.27 14.31
N MET A 178 -1.01 -11.35 13.02
CA MET A 178 -0.02 -10.95 12.01
C MET A 178 0.41 -9.48 12.13
N TRP A 179 -0.39 -8.63 12.79
CA TRP A 179 -0.04 -7.24 13.12
C TRP A 179 0.97 -7.12 14.26
N GLU A 180 1.26 -8.20 14.99
CA GLU A 180 2.30 -8.21 16.03
C GLU A 180 3.71 -8.28 15.44
N ILE A 181 3.85 -8.65 14.15
CA ILE A 181 5.13 -8.59 13.46
C ILE A 181 5.35 -7.21 12.81
N PRO A 182 6.58 -6.68 12.84
CA PRO A 182 6.91 -5.44 12.15
C PRO A 182 6.56 -5.48 10.66
N PHE A 183 6.13 -4.35 10.08
CA PHE A 183 5.87 -4.28 8.63
C PHE A 183 7.10 -4.59 7.79
N SER A 184 8.29 -4.26 8.27
CA SER A 184 9.56 -4.62 7.63
C SER A 184 9.69 -6.14 7.49
N GLU A 185 9.34 -6.90 8.52
CA GLU A 185 9.36 -8.36 8.51
C GLU A 185 8.30 -8.93 7.55
N LEU A 186 7.06 -8.42 7.60
CA LEU A 186 6.00 -8.80 6.66
C LEU A 186 6.40 -8.56 5.20
N ILE A 187 7.07 -7.43 4.91
CA ILE A 187 7.58 -7.09 3.58
C ILE A 187 8.63 -8.11 3.14
N ASP A 188 9.57 -8.46 4.01
CA ASP A 188 10.63 -9.42 3.70
C ASP A 188 10.09 -10.83 3.48
N LEU A 189 9.18 -11.31 4.32
CA LEU A 189 8.49 -12.60 4.16
C LEU A 189 7.72 -12.66 2.84
N THR A 190 6.96 -11.61 2.53
CA THR A 190 6.22 -11.52 1.26
C THR A 190 7.16 -11.53 0.05
N ALA A 191 8.26 -10.77 0.11
CA ALA A 191 9.22 -10.69 -1.00
C ALA A 191 9.93 -12.04 -1.24
N ASN A 192 10.31 -12.72 -0.17
CA ASN A 192 10.97 -14.03 -0.23
C ASN A 192 10.02 -15.09 -0.80
N TRP A 193 8.78 -15.14 -0.36
CA TRP A 193 7.76 -16.06 -0.87
C TRP A 193 7.52 -15.84 -2.38
N ILE A 194 7.30 -14.58 -2.81
CA ILE A 194 7.12 -14.25 -4.23
C ILE A 194 8.32 -14.67 -5.06
N LYS A 195 9.55 -14.46 -4.55
CA LYS A 195 10.78 -14.86 -5.23
C LYS A 195 10.88 -16.38 -5.41
N ALA A 196 10.52 -17.14 -4.39
CA ALA A 196 10.48 -18.60 -4.45
C ALA A 196 9.46 -19.09 -5.48
N LYS A 197 8.22 -18.60 -5.46
CA LYS A 197 7.16 -18.97 -6.44
C LYS A 197 7.53 -18.62 -7.88
N LYS A 198 8.22 -17.50 -8.13
CA LYS A 198 8.69 -17.13 -9.49
C LYS A 198 9.82 -18.01 -10.02
N LYS A 199 10.62 -18.64 -9.15
CA LYS A 199 11.68 -19.59 -9.55
C LYS A 199 11.10 -20.93 -9.98
N ILE A 200 10.03 -21.40 -9.34
CA ILE A 200 9.37 -22.67 -9.63
C ILE A 200 8.64 -22.64 -11.00
N LYS A 201 8.21 -21.46 -11.45
CA LYS A 201 7.48 -21.29 -12.73
C LYS A 201 8.38 -21.01 -13.94
N LYS A 202 9.70 -21.03 -13.77
CA LYS A 202 10.71 -20.98 -14.85
C LYS A 202 11.26 -22.34 -15.15
#